data_b537728a1d68b2e42bcc4d635469ae4d
#
_entry.id   b537728a1d68b2e42bcc4d635469ae4d
#
_cell.length_a   1.000
_cell.length_b   1.000
_cell.length_c   1.000
_cell.angle_alpha   90.00
_cell.angle_beta   90.00
_cell.angle_gamma   90.00
#
_symmetry.space_group_name_H-M   'P 1'
#
loop_
_entity.id
_entity.type
_entity.pdbx_description
1 polymer ?
#
loop_
_entity_poly.entity_id
_entity_poly.type
_entity_poly.pdbx_seq_one_letter_code
_entity_poly.pdbx_strand_id
1 'polypeptide(L)'
;MKTIKLLTLLFLVSLFGNAYSADHVVKMLNSGDDGMFVFDPPALKIKVGDSVTWDGDPFHNSASIKRMMPDGAKPWNGKLTKKKGEKSITVKFDVEGVYGYKCTPHAMLGMVGLIAVGDSLTNLKAAKEATQTIAGGKARFKKYFSIIE
;
A
#
# COMPACT_ATOMS: atom_id res chain seq x y z
N MET A 1 35.89 -57.45 18.92
CA MET A 1 35.19 -56.70 17.86
C MET A 1 34.49 -55.54 18.48
N LYS A 2 34.99 -54.28 18.30
CA LYS A 2 34.37 -53.08 18.85
C LYS A 2 33.58 -52.40 17.73
N THR A 3 32.26 -52.38 17.82
CA THR A 3 31.40 -51.72 16.88
C THR A 3 31.38 -50.20 17.18
N ILE A 4 31.96 -49.43 16.27
CA ILE A 4 31.91 -47.98 16.30
C ILE A 4 30.54 -47.56 15.78
N LYS A 5 29.68 -46.98 16.65
CA LYS A 5 28.43 -46.33 16.25
C LYS A 5 28.77 -44.93 15.73
N LEU A 6 28.67 -44.78 14.39
CA LEU A 6 28.81 -43.48 13.73
C LEU A 6 27.54 -42.66 14.00
N LEU A 7 27.66 -41.65 14.86
CA LEU A 7 26.56 -40.69 15.15
C LEU A 7 26.59 -39.62 14.08
N THR A 8 25.70 -39.73 13.10
CA THR A 8 25.49 -38.73 12.04
C THR A 8 24.72 -37.55 12.64
N LEU A 9 25.43 -36.49 13.01
CA LEU A 9 24.84 -35.23 13.47
C LEU A 9 24.27 -34.48 12.24
N LEU A 10 22.97 -34.55 12.06
CA LEU A 10 22.26 -33.80 11.00
C LEU A 10 22.21 -32.31 11.41
N PHE A 11 23.09 -31.51 10.81
CA PHE A 11 23.11 -30.05 11.03
C PHE A 11 21.96 -29.41 10.23
N LEU A 12 20.84 -29.16 10.89
CA LEU A 12 19.69 -28.44 10.32
C LEU A 12 20.07 -26.95 10.23
N VAL A 13 20.61 -26.54 9.08
CA VAL A 13 20.82 -25.12 8.77
C VAL A 13 19.47 -24.48 8.52
N SER A 14 18.90 -23.86 9.54
CA SER A 14 17.73 -22.99 9.41
C SER A 14 18.15 -21.75 8.63
N LEU A 15 17.84 -21.73 7.34
CA LEU A 15 17.90 -20.52 6.51
C LEU A 15 16.83 -19.54 7.02
N PHE A 16 17.16 -18.76 8.03
CA PHE A 16 16.41 -17.54 8.36
C PHE A 16 16.64 -16.57 7.21
N GLY A 17 15.78 -16.62 6.20
CA GLY A 17 15.72 -15.59 5.18
C GLY A 17 15.40 -14.26 5.89
N ASN A 18 16.37 -13.34 5.94
CA ASN A 18 16.10 -11.97 6.32
C ASN A 18 15.09 -11.40 5.31
N ALA A 19 13.84 -11.30 5.71
CA ALA A 19 12.84 -10.55 4.94
C ALA A 19 13.23 -9.06 5.05
N TYR A 20 13.98 -8.56 4.08
CA TYR A 20 14.22 -7.13 3.97
C TYR A 20 12.91 -6.45 3.61
N SER A 21 12.48 -5.52 4.46
CA SER A 21 11.41 -4.59 4.18
C SER A 21 11.83 -3.67 3.04
N ALA A 22 10.98 -3.52 2.03
CA ALA A 22 11.23 -2.59 0.93
C ALA A 22 10.56 -1.24 1.21
N ASP A 23 11.18 -0.17 0.68
CA ASP A 23 10.60 1.16 0.69
C ASP A 23 10.10 1.50 -0.72
N HIS A 24 8.80 1.78 -0.82
CA HIS A 24 8.13 2.19 -2.05
C HIS A 24 7.82 3.67 -2.03
N VAL A 25 7.77 4.29 -3.20
CA VAL A 25 7.41 5.71 -3.33
C VAL A 25 6.20 5.84 -4.24
N VAL A 26 5.22 6.61 -3.81
CA VAL A 26 4.08 7.04 -4.61
C VAL A 26 4.15 8.55 -4.78
N LYS A 27 4.24 9.01 -6.03
CA LYS A 27 4.23 10.42 -6.36
C LYS A 27 2.81 10.97 -6.31
N MET A 28 2.67 12.15 -5.77
CA MET A 28 1.44 12.95 -5.77
C MET A 28 1.58 14.02 -6.84
N LEU A 29 0.83 13.91 -7.94
CA LEU A 29 1.04 14.72 -9.14
C LEU A 29 -0.20 15.54 -9.49
N ASN A 30 0.04 16.78 -9.97
CA ASN A 30 -1.03 17.61 -10.54
C ASN A 30 -1.58 17.03 -11.84
N SER A 31 -0.76 16.30 -12.60
CA SER A 31 -1.19 15.58 -13.81
C SER A 31 -0.32 14.36 -14.07
N GLY A 32 -0.89 13.31 -14.65
CA GLY A 32 -0.25 12.06 -15.03
C GLY A 32 -1.10 11.32 -16.06
N ASP A 33 -0.81 10.03 -16.28
CA ASP A 33 -1.46 9.21 -17.31
C ASP A 33 -2.99 9.09 -17.14
N ASP A 34 -3.48 9.11 -15.91
CA ASP A 34 -4.91 9.06 -15.60
C ASP A 34 -5.58 10.45 -15.55
N GLY A 35 -4.93 11.49 -16.02
CA GLY A 35 -5.42 12.85 -16.07
C GLY A 35 -4.90 13.74 -14.95
N MET A 36 -5.74 14.67 -14.47
CA MET A 36 -5.36 15.60 -13.40
C MET A 36 -5.50 14.96 -12.02
N PHE A 37 -4.65 15.41 -11.09
CA PHE A 37 -4.64 15.00 -9.69
C PHE A 37 -4.59 13.47 -9.54
N VAL A 38 -3.39 12.93 -9.61
CA VAL A 38 -3.13 11.48 -9.59
C VAL A 38 -2.08 11.09 -8.58
N PHE A 39 -2.15 9.86 -8.11
CA PHE A 39 -1.04 9.15 -7.49
C PHE A 39 -0.31 8.32 -8.56
N ASP A 40 1.01 8.22 -8.49
CA ASP A 40 1.82 7.46 -9.43
C ASP A 40 2.93 6.67 -8.70
N PRO A 41 2.89 5.33 -8.73
CA PRO A 41 1.83 4.51 -9.32
C PRO A 41 0.52 4.60 -8.53
N PRO A 42 -0.65 4.47 -9.19
CA PRO A 42 -1.95 4.60 -8.53
C PRO A 42 -2.34 3.36 -7.72
N ALA A 43 -1.72 2.22 -8.00
CA ALA A 43 -1.94 0.97 -7.30
C ALA A 43 -0.62 0.20 -7.15
N LEU A 44 -0.39 -0.37 -5.96
CA LEU A 44 0.80 -1.14 -5.61
C LEU A 44 0.43 -2.49 -5.02
N LYS A 45 1.25 -3.51 -5.32
CA LYS A 45 1.34 -4.76 -4.55
C LYS A 45 2.64 -4.75 -3.77
N ILE A 46 2.56 -4.90 -2.45
CA ILE A 46 3.72 -4.88 -1.54
C ILE A 46 3.65 -6.05 -0.56
N LYS A 47 4.76 -6.32 0.13
CA LYS A 47 4.83 -7.36 1.16
C LYS A 47 4.48 -6.78 2.53
N VAL A 48 4.06 -7.66 3.43
CA VAL A 48 3.95 -7.30 4.86
C VAL A 48 5.30 -6.84 5.39
N GLY A 49 5.30 -5.71 6.09
CA GLY A 49 6.50 -5.07 6.61
C GLY A 49 7.10 -4.00 5.71
N ASP A 50 6.68 -3.92 4.44
CA ASP A 50 7.12 -2.85 3.54
C ASP A 50 6.57 -1.48 3.96
N SER A 51 7.24 -0.42 3.51
CA SER A 51 6.82 0.97 3.74
C SER A 51 6.50 1.66 2.42
N VAL A 52 5.56 2.59 2.46
CA VAL A 52 5.24 3.48 1.35
C VAL A 52 5.39 4.93 1.79
N THR A 53 6.10 5.70 1.00
CA THR A 53 6.25 7.15 1.15
C THR A 53 5.47 7.86 0.05
N TRP A 54 4.65 8.85 0.43
CA TRP A 54 4.00 9.75 -0.50
C TRP A 54 4.71 11.09 -0.51
N ASP A 55 5.20 11.50 -1.68
CA ASP A 55 5.81 12.80 -1.94
C ASP A 55 5.37 13.33 -3.31
N GLY A 56 5.68 14.55 -3.65
CA GLY A 56 5.39 15.05 -5.01
C GLY A 56 5.15 16.54 -5.11
N ASP A 57 4.12 16.91 -5.88
CA ASP A 57 3.73 18.30 -6.11
C ASP A 57 3.11 18.92 -4.85
N PRO A 58 3.07 20.25 -4.74
CA PRO A 58 2.44 20.93 -3.61
C PRO A 58 0.91 20.76 -3.59
N PHE A 59 0.31 20.99 -2.42
CA PHE A 59 -1.13 20.93 -2.14
C PHE A 59 -1.77 19.55 -2.24
N HIS A 60 -0.97 18.50 -2.02
CA HIS A 60 -1.42 17.11 -1.92
C HIS A 60 -1.09 16.50 -0.57
N ASN A 61 -1.86 15.47 -0.22
CA ASN A 61 -1.56 14.56 0.89
C ASN A 61 -2.03 13.14 0.56
N SER A 62 -1.64 12.19 1.40
CA SER A 62 -2.22 10.85 1.42
C SER A 62 -2.96 10.64 2.73
N ALA A 63 -4.21 10.22 2.64
CA ALA A 63 -5.05 9.85 3.78
C ALA A 63 -5.76 8.53 3.50
N SER A 64 -5.74 7.60 4.46
CA SER A 64 -6.44 6.32 4.34
C SER A 64 -7.95 6.49 4.31
N ILE A 65 -8.64 5.58 3.61
CA ILE A 65 -10.09 5.49 3.58
C ILE A 65 -10.49 4.34 4.51
N LYS A 66 -10.98 4.68 5.71
CA LYS A 66 -11.24 3.71 6.80
C LYS A 66 -12.04 2.48 6.35
N ARG A 67 -13.08 2.65 5.52
CA ARG A 67 -13.91 1.55 5.01
C ARG A 67 -13.19 0.65 3.98
N MET A 68 -12.02 1.04 3.52
CA MET A 68 -11.20 0.31 2.56
C MET A 68 -9.89 -0.17 3.19
N MET A 69 -9.89 -0.43 4.49
CA MET A 69 -8.74 -0.95 5.22
C MET A 69 -9.08 -2.30 5.82
N PRO A 70 -8.10 -3.21 5.97
CA PRO A 70 -8.30 -4.45 6.72
C PRO A 70 -8.47 -4.16 8.22
N ASP A 71 -9.13 -5.07 8.92
CA ASP A 71 -9.28 -5.00 10.38
C ASP A 71 -7.90 -5.02 11.06
N GLY A 72 -7.77 -4.24 12.12
CA GLY A 72 -6.52 -4.11 12.88
C GLY A 72 -5.48 -3.17 12.27
N ALA A 73 -5.67 -2.70 11.03
CA ALA A 73 -4.78 -1.73 10.43
C ALA A 73 -4.96 -0.32 11.02
N LYS A 74 -3.84 0.42 11.14
CA LYS A 74 -3.86 1.80 11.65
C LYS A 74 -4.15 2.78 10.52
N PRO A 75 -5.11 3.70 10.69
CA PRO A 75 -5.38 4.76 9.73
C PRO A 75 -4.24 5.79 9.71
N TRP A 76 -4.08 6.46 8.56
CA TRP A 76 -3.12 7.56 8.42
C TRP A 76 -3.76 8.79 7.77
N ASN A 77 -3.16 9.95 8.03
CA ASN A 77 -3.48 11.21 7.40
C ASN A 77 -2.21 12.06 7.32
N GLY A 78 -1.58 12.07 6.17
CA GLY A 78 -0.36 12.82 5.91
C GLY A 78 -0.61 14.33 5.88
N LYS A 79 0.45 15.10 6.16
CA LYS A 79 0.40 16.56 6.03
C LYS A 79 0.22 16.98 4.57
N LEU A 80 -0.43 18.11 4.36
CA LEU A 80 -0.52 18.74 3.05
C LEU A 80 0.87 19.29 2.66
N THR A 81 1.36 18.89 1.47
CA THR A 81 2.64 19.37 0.94
C THR A 81 2.56 20.84 0.55
N LYS A 82 3.67 21.58 0.70
CA LYS A 82 3.76 23.02 0.40
C LYS A 82 4.70 23.32 -0.77
N LYS A 83 5.59 22.40 -1.09
CA LYS A 83 6.58 22.53 -2.16
C LYS A 83 6.81 21.19 -2.87
N LYS A 84 7.34 21.26 -4.11
CA LYS A 84 7.67 20.08 -4.91
C LYS A 84 8.69 19.19 -4.21
N GLY A 85 8.45 17.88 -4.26
CA GLY A 85 9.29 16.86 -3.63
C GLY A 85 9.15 16.76 -2.11
N GLU A 86 8.24 17.51 -1.50
CA GLU A 86 7.97 17.40 -0.07
C GLU A 86 7.22 16.11 0.24
N LYS A 87 7.68 15.41 1.28
CA LYS A 87 7.03 14.21 1.79
C LYS A 87 5.80 14.57 2.62
N SER A 88 4.66 13.97 2.26
CA SER A 88 3.44 14.03 3.04
C SER A 88 3.50 13.11 4.25
N ILE A 89 3.79 11.82 4.03
CA ILE A 89 3.86 10.78 5.06
C ILE A 89 4.63 9.56 4.54
N THR A 90 5.19 8.78 5.48
CA THR A 90 5.64 7.39 5.26
C THR A 90 4.83 6.48 6.18
N VAL A 91 4.31 5.38 5.66
CA VAL A 91 3.51 4.38 6.40
C VAL A 91 4.12 3.01 6.21
N LYS A 92 4.31 2.28 7.30
CA LYS A 92 4.67 0.86 7.29
C LYS A 92 3.40 0.00 7.33
N PHE A 93 3.37 -1.06 6.54
CA PHE A 93 2.22 -1.94 6.37
C PHE A 93 2.47 -3.31 7.01
N ASP A 94 1.95 -3.52 8.20
CA ASP A 94 2.15 -4.76 8.99
C ASP A 94 0.94 -5.70 8.95
N VAL A 95 -0.18 -5.31 8.33
CA VAL A 95 -1.41 -6.11 8.22
C VAL A 95 -1.72 -6.37 6.76
N GLU A 96 -1.96 -7.64 6.40
CA GLU A 96 -2.37 -8.03 5.04
C GLU A 96 -3.76 -7.49 4.67
N GLY A 97 -3.94 -7.18 3.40
CA GLY A 97 -5.23 -6.76 2.86
C GLY A 97 -5.13 -5.59 1.89
N VAL A 98 -6.29 -5.07 1.52
CA VAL A 98 -6.44 -3.94 0.60
C VAL A 98 -6.61 -2.65 1.39
N TYR A 99 -5.87 -1.63 0.99
CA TYR A 99 -5.92 -0.29 1.55
C TYR A 99 -6.27 0.71 0.45
N GLY A 100 -7.41 1.36 0.59
CA GLY A 100 -7.77 2.52 -0.22
C GLY A 100 -7.30 3.82 0.43
N TYR A 101 -6.83 4.74 -0.37
CA TYR A 101 -6.42 6.06 0.10
C TYR A 101 -6.80 7.17 -0.89
N LYS A 102 -6.72 8.39 -0.43
CA LYS A 102 -7.13 9.59 -1.18
C LYS A 102 -6.25 10.79 -0.86
N CYS A 103 -6.22 11.74 -1.76
CA CYS A 103 -5.80 13.11 -1.45
C CYS A 103 -7.01 13.88 -0.89
N THR A 104 -6.89 14.43 0.32
CA THR A 104 -8.03 15.07 1.00
C THR A 104 -8.66 16.20 0.18
N PRO A 105 -7.91 17.20 -0.35
CA PRO A 105 -8.51 18.27 -1.15
C PRO A 105 -8.99 17.83 -2.53
N HIS A 106 -8.45 16.75 -3.11
CA HIS A 106 -8.74 16.36 -4.50
C HIS A 106 -9.49 15.04 -4.64
N ALA A 107 -9.98 14.46 -3.54
CA ALA A 107 -10.75 13.20 -3.58
C ALA A 107 -11.99 13.29 -4.48
N MET A 108 -12.69 14.42 -4.44
CA MET A 108 -13.88 14.66 -5.29
C MET A 108 -13.54 14.72 -6.78
N LEU A 109 -12.29 15.03 -7.13
CA LEU A 109 -11.75 15.05 -8.49
C LEU A 109 -11.13 13.70 -8.87
N GLY A 110 -11.25 12.70 -8.02
CA GLY A 110 -10.80 11.34 -8.28
C GLY A 110 -9.35 11.06 -7.91
N MET A 111 -8.69 11.89 -7.09
CA MET A 111 -7.34 11.60 -6.60
C MET A 111 -7.36 10.54 -5.51
N VAL A 112 -7.32 9.29 -5.94
CA VAL A 112 -7.41 8.09 -5.10
C VAL A 112 -6.35 7.06 -5.52
N GLY A 113 -6.04 6.11 -4.64
CA GLY A 113 -5.12 5.02 -4.93
C GLY A 113 -5.39 3.78 -4.08
N LEU A 114 -4.72 2.68 -4.42
CA LEU A 114 -4.83 1.38 -3.75
C LEU A 114 -3.45 0.81 -3.39
N ILE A 115 -3.39 0.10 -2.28
CA ILE A 115 -2.27 -0.77 -1.93
C ILE A 115 -2.84 -2.15 -1.56
N ALA A 116 -2.28 -3.21 -2.16
CA ALA A 116 -2.48 -4.58 -1.74
C ALA A 116 -1.24 -5.04 -0.97
N VAL A 117 -1.42 -5.47 0.27
CA VAL A 117 -0.37 -5.91 1.18
C VAL A 117 -0.47 -7.41 1.37
N GLY A 118 0.60 -8.14 1.05
CA GLY A 118 0.64 -9.59 1.15
C GLY A 118 -0.25 -10.29 0.11
N ASP A 119 -0.49 -11.57 0.33
CA ASP A 119 -1.25 -12.42 -0.58
C ASP A 119 -2.72 -12.62 -0.14
N SER A 120 -3.01 -12.37 1.14
CA SER A 120 -4.34 -12.57 1.72
C SER A 120 -5.16 -11.28 1.71
N LEU A 121 -5.95 -11.07 0.65
CA LEU A 121 -6.80 -9.89 0.47
C LEU A 121 -8.22 -10.13 1.01
N THR A 122 -8.34 -10.51 2.28
CA THR A 122 -9.62 -10.90 2.90
C THR A 122 -10.69 -9.80 2.88
N ASN A 123 -10.29 -8.53 2.89
CA ASN A 123 -11.20 -7.39 2.83
C ASN A 123 -11.46 -6.87 1.40
N LEU A 124 -11.00 -7.56 0.33
CA LEU A 124 -11.12 -7.10 -1.05
C LEU A 124 -12.58 -6.78 -1.44
N LYS A 125 -13.52 -7.68 -1.10
CA LYS A 125 -14.94 -7.46 -1.37
C LYS A 125 -15.47 -6.20 -0.67
N ALA A 126 -15.21 -6.05 0.61
CA ALA A 126 -15.64 -4.90 1.38
C ALA A 126 -15.02 -3.59 0.86
N ALA A 127 -13.73 -3.62 0.48
CA ALA A 127 -13.06 -2.48 -0.12
C ALA A 127 -13.70 -2.06 -1.45
N LYS A 128 -14.05 -3.01 -2.33
CA LYS A 128 -14.78 -2.74 -3.57
C LYS A 128 -16.15 -2.13 -3.33
N GLU A 129 -16.90 -2.67 -2.39
CA GLU A 129 -18.23 -2.15 -2.03
C GLU A 129 -18.14 -0.71 -1.47
N ALA A 130 -17.12 -0.42 -0.67
CA ALA A 130 -16.89 0.90 -0.10
C ALA A 130 -16.68 2.00 -1.16
N THR A 131 -16.19 1.66 -2.35
CA THR A 131 -15.97 2.64 -3.44
C THR A 131 -17.25 3.32 -3.89
N GLN A 132 -18.42 2.69 -3.70
CA GLN A 132 -19.71 3.25 -4.05
C GLN A 132 -20.04 4.54 -3.27
N THR A 133 -19.40 4.71 -2.10
CA THR A 133 -19.62 5.88 -1.24
C THR A 133 -18.56 6.97 -1.40
N ILE A 134 -17.61 6.77 -2.34
CA ILE A 134 -16.50 7.71 -2.56
C ILE A 134 -16.79 8.49 -3.83
N ALA A 135 -17.22 9.71 -3.66
CA ALA A 135 -17.47 10.61 -4.78
C ALA A 135 -16.16 10.91 -5.54
N GLY A 136 -16.24 10.94 -6.87
CA GLY A 136 -15.12 11.27 -7.76
C GLY A 136 -14.17 10.12 -8.07
N GLY A 137 -13.94 9.18 -7.15
CA GLY A 137 -12.92 8.14 -7.29
C GLY A 137 -13.38 6.82 -7.92
N LYS A 138 -14.68 6.60 -8.10
CA LYS A 138 -15.25 5.29 -8.47
C LYS A 138 -14.68 4.68 -9.74
N ALA A 139 -14.56 5.45 -10.82
CA ALA A 139 -14.03 4.97 -12.09
C ALA A 139 -12.54 4.57 -12.00
N ARG A 140 -11.75 5.38 -11.30
CA ARG A 140 -10.32 5.09 -11.07
C ARG A 140 -10.14 3.87 -10.18
N PHE A 141 -10.89 3.74 -9.09
CA PHE A 141 -10.85 2.54 -8.25
C PHE A 141 -11.16 1.27 -9.04
N LYS A 142 -12.18 1.29 -9.92
CA LYS A 142 -12.49 0.14 -10.77
C LYS A 142 -11.28 -0.29 -11.62
N LYS A 143 -10.56 0.66 -12.22
CA LYS A 143 -9.31 0.42 -12.96
C LYS A 143 -8.21 -0.11 -12.03
N TYR A 144 -8.04 0.48 -10.87
CA TYR A 144 -6.93 0.15 -9.96
C TYR A 144 -7.09 -1.21 -9.28
N PHE A 145 -8.32 -1.65 -9.01
CA PHE A 145 -8.57 -3.00 -8.52
C PHE A 145 -8.08 -4.07 -9.50
N SER A 146 -8.22 -3.87 -10.81
CA SER A 146 -7.71 -4.82 -11.81
C SER A 146 -6.17 -4.92 -11.84
N ILE A 147 -5.46 -3.97 -11.25
CA ILE A 147 -3.99 -4.01 -11.12
C ILE A 147 -3.57 -4.88 -9.93
N ILE A 148 -4.36 -4.86 -8.84
CA ILE A 148 -4.00 -5.56 -7.60
C ILE A 148 -4.60 -6.97 -7.49
N GLU A 149 -5.55 -7.34 -8.31
CA GLU A 149 -6.10 -8.69 -8.45
C GLU A 149 -5.21 -9.57 -9.33
#